data_e0357798a8121bf81a12f25286310392
#
_entry.id   e0357798a8121bf81a12f25286310392
#
_cell.length_a   1.000
_cell.length_b   1.000
_cell.length_c   1.000
_cell.angle_alpha   90.00
_cell.angle_beta   90.00
_cell.angle_gamma   90.00
#
_symmetry.space_group_name_H-M   'P 1'
#
loop_
_entity.id
_entity.type
_entity.pdbx_description
1 polymer ?
#
loop_
_entity_poly.entity_id
_entity_poly.type
_entity_poly.pdbx_seq_one_letter_code
_entity_poly.pdbx_strand_id
1 'polypeptide(L)'
;MESHKLKAQERTVVGKRVGALRREGILPGILYGAGISPVPIQLDAREARRALAHVSAATLLDLEVGEEVHKVLVREMQRDVIRRDLRHVDFLKVAMDVAIRTEVPVELVGEAPAVKMLGGVLVSGLDEIEVEALPSDLPDRVSVDLSVLKKIDDAITVRDLFLGEGVKVLTEPSEVIAHVIYQAAEEVEEVVEAVVVEAEPEVIERARREEEEAPGEGEGEKPSRSGAENR
;
A
#
# COMPACT_ATOMS: atom_id res chain seq x y z
N MET A 1 -4.48 -27.87 -0.49
CA MET A 1 -4.79 -26.57 -1.12
C MET A 1 -6.24 -26.24 -0.81
N GLU A 2 -6.48 -25.18 -0.07
CA GLU A 2 -7.85 -24.70 0.17
C GLU A 2 -8.29 -23.98 -1.12
N SER A 3 -9.30 -24.53 -1.81
CA SER A 3 -9.86 -23.91 -3.01
C SER A 3 -10.81 -22.79 -2.58
N HIS A 4 -10.35 -21.55 -2.72
CA HIS A 4 -11.22 -20.39 -2.53
C HIS A 4 -12.17 -20.24 -3.72
N LYS A 5 -13.47 -20.35 -3.45
CA LYS A 5 -14.50 -20.22 -4.50
C LYS A 5 -15.15 -18.85 -4.43
N LEU A 6 -15.28 -18.21 -5.57
CA LEU A 6 -15.93 -16.92 -5.74
C LEU A 6 -17.00 -17.01 -6.84
N LYS A 7 -18.18 -16.42 -6.58
CA LYS A 7 -19.24 -16.32 -7.56
C LYS A 7 -19.26 -14.95 -8.21
N ALA A 8 -19.30 -14.93 -9.51
CA ALA A 8 -19.37 -13.73 -10.30
C ALA A 8 -20.47 -13.85 -11.36
N GLN A 9 -20.93 -12.71 -11.83
CA GLN A 9 -21.90 -12.59 -12.93
C GLN A 9 -21.31 -11.67 -13.99
N GLU A 10 -21.69 -11.88 -15.25
CA GLU A 10 -21.33 -10.94 -16.29
C GLU A 10 -21.99 -9.58 -16.06
N ARG A 11 -21.25 -8.53 -16.31
CA ARG A 11 -21.68 -7.15 -16.11
C ARG A 11 -21.88 -6.45 -17.45
N THR A 12 -23.09 -5.94 -17.65
CA THR A 12 -23.45 -5.13 -18.83
C THR A 12 -23.21 -3.63 -18.63
N VAL A 13 -23.19 -3.18 -17.37
CA VAL A 13 -23.00 -1.76 -17.02
C VAL A 13 -21.53 -1.40 -17.06
N VAL A 14 -21.16 -0.43 -17.90
CA VAL A 14 -19.77 0.05 -18.07
C VAL A 14 -19.65 1.57 -17.90
N GLY A 15 -18.42 2.06 -17.76
CA GLY A 15 -18.11 3.48 -17.68
C GLY A 15 -18.58 4.14 -16.40
N LYS A 16 -19.05 5.39 -16.49
CA LYS A 16 -19.39 6.24 -15.32
C LYS A 16 -20.50 5.67 -14.43
N ARG A 17 -21.35 4.77 -14.95
CA ARG A 17 -22.46 4.14 -14.20
C ARG A 17 -21.99 3.11 -13.17
N VAL A 18 -20.75 2.62 -13.25
CA VAL A 18 -20.18 1.66 -12.31
C VAL A 18 -20.14 2.20 -10.87
N GLY A 19 -20.10 3.52 -10.69
CA GLY A 19 -20.20 4.13 -9.37
C GLY A 19 -21.53 3.87 -8.63
N ALA A 20 -22.62 3.63 -9.35
CA ALA A 20 -23.91 3.25 -8.75
C ALA A 20 -23.85 1.83 -8.18
N LEU A 21 -23.28 0.87 -8.93
CA LEU A 21 -23.13 -0.53 -8.49
C LEU A 21 -22.36 -0.64 -7.18
N ARG A 22 -21.28 0.14 -7.01
CA ARG A 22 -20.50 0.14 -5.76
C ARG A 22 -21.33 0.62 -4.56
N ARG A 23 -22.27 1.56 -4.76
CA ARG A 23 -23.18 2.02 -3.71
C ARG A 23 -24.23 0.98 -3.32
N GLU A 24 -24.57 0.11 -4.26
CA GLU A 24 -25.49 -1.03 -4.06
C GLU A 24 -24.78 -2.26 -3.46
N GLY A 25 -23.45 -2.15 -3.18
CA GLY A 25 -22.68 -3.26 -2.60
C GLY A 25 -22.19 -4.27 -3.62
N ILE A 26 -22.12 -3.88 -4.90
CA ILE A 26 -21.60 -4.71 -5.99
C ILE A 26 -20.16 -4.29 -6.30
N LEU A 27 -19.24 -5.25 -6.30
CA LEU A 27 -17.84 -5.07 -6.68
C LEU A 27 -17.68 -5.33 -8.18
N PRO A 28 -17.29 -4.33 -8.97
CA PRO A 28 -16.92 -4.54 -10.35
C PRO A 28 -15.56 -5.19 -10.47
N GLY A 29 -15.40 -6.08 -11.44
CA GLY A 29 -14.15 -6.72 -11.80
C GLY A 29 -14.05 -6.94 -13.29
N ILE A 30 -12.92 -7.49 -13.71
CA ILE A 30 -12.65 -7.96 -15.08
C ILE A 30 -12.02 -9.34 -15.01
N LEU A 31 -12.42 -10.22 -15.91
CA LEU A 31 -11.79 -11.52 -16.13
C LEU A 31 -11.15 -11.52 -17.51
N TYR A 32 -9.86 -11.82 -17.58
CA TYR A 32 -9.10 -11.89 -18.84
C TYR A 32 -7.99 -12.94 -18.73
N GLY A 33 -7.35 -13.28 -19.83
CA GLY A 33 -6.18 -14.18 -19.85
C GLY A 33 -6.32 -15.32 -20.84
N ALA A 34 -5.81 -16.49 -20.44
CA ALA A 34 -5.64 -17.63 -21.35
C ALA A 34 -6.95 -18.06 -22.03
N GLY A 35 -7.00 -17.89 -23.37
CA GLY A 35 -8.08 -18.40 -24.22
C GLY A 35 -9.42 -17.68 -24.13
N ILE A 36 -9.49 -16.51 -23.41
CA ILE A 36 -10.73 -15.72 -23.33
C ILE A 36 -10.48 -14.26 -23.68
N SER A 37 -11.50 -13.64 -24.29
CA SER A 37 -11.57 -12.19 -24.41
C SER A 37 -11.90 -11.57 -23.04
N PRO A 38 -11.47 -10.33 -22.76
CA PRO A 38 -11.80 -9.66 -21.50
C PRO A 38 -13.31 -9.56 -21.29
N VAL A 39 -13.78 -10.13 -20.17
CA VAL A 39 -15.20 -10.14 -19.79
C VAL A 39 -15.36 -9.26 -18.54
N PRO A 40 -16.18 -8.19 -18.61
CA PRO A 40 -16.51 -7.43 -17.41
C PRO A 40 -17.42 -8.25 -16.50
N ILE A 41 -17.06 -8.37 -15.23
CA ILE A 41 -17.81 -9.14 -14.23
C ILE A 41 -18.21 -8.27 -13.04
N GLN A 42 -19.13 -8.80 -12.25
CA GLN A 42 -19.57 -8.22 -10.99
C GLN A 42 -19.71 -9.29 -9.92
N LEU A 43 -19.35 -8.93 -8.69
CA LEU A 43 -19.39 -9.80 -7.53
C LEU A 43 -20.14 -9.12 -6.40
N ASP A 44 -20.65 -9.88 -5.45
CA ASP A 44 -21.09 -9.32 -4.17
C ASP A 44 -19.88 -8.81 -3.39
N ALA A 45 -19.90 -7.52 -2.98
CA ALA A 45 -18.76 -6.89 -2.32
C ALA A 45 -18.43 -7.50 -0.96
N ARG A 46 -19.42 -8.05 -0.24
CA ARG A 46 -19.21 -8.66 1.08
C ARG A 46 -18.59 -10.05 0.94
N GLU A 47 -19.07 -10.85 0.00
CA GLU A 47 -18.51 -12.17 -0.31
C GLU A 47 -17.09 -12.03 -0.84
N ALA A 48 -16.88 -11.15 -1.81
CA ALA A 48 -15.55 -10.87 -2.36
C ALA A 48 -14.57 -10.39 -1.28
N ARG A 49 -14.98 -9.49 -0.39
CA ARG A 49 -14.14 -9.02 0.72
C ARG A 49 -13.70 -10.17 1.63
N ARG A 50 -14.60 -11.09 1.98
CA ARG A 50 -14.28 -12.24 2.84
C ARG A 50 -13.35 -13.22 2.15
N ALA A 51 -13.64 -13.57 0.92
CA ALA A 51 -12.84 -14.52 0.16
C ALA A 51 -11.44 -13.98 -0.18
N LEU A 52 -11.35 -12.67 -0.51
CA LEU A 52 -10.08 -12.03 -0.88
C LEU A 52 -9.30 -11.44 0.30
N ALA A 53 -9.77 -11.63 1.54
CA ALA A 53 -9.09 -11.07 2.71
C ALA A 53 -7.70 -11.69 2.96
N HIS A 54 -7.55 -12.97 2.63
CA HIS A 54 -6.33 -13.76 2.86
C HIS A 54 -5.69 -14.27 1.56
N VAL A 55 -6.15 -13.76 0.43
CA VAL A 55 -5.67 -14.16 -0.89
C VAL A 55 -4.55 -13.22 -1.30
N SER A 56 -3.41 -13.80 -1.67
CA SER A 56 -2.29 -13.10 -2.29
C SER A 56 -2.41 -13.09 -3.82
N ALA A 57 -1.54 -12.35 -4.50
CA ALA A 57 -1.46 -12.37 -5.96
C ALA A 57 -1.05 -13.75 -6.53
N ALA A 58 -0.49 -14.61 -5.68
CA ALA A 58 -0.05 -15.96 -6.02
C ALA A 58 -1.11 -17.04 -5.76
N THR A 59 -2.19 -16.73 -5.05
CA THR A 59 -3.21 -17.71 -4.65
C THR A 59 -4.16 -18.03 -5.80
N LEU A 60 -4.30 -19.32 -6.13
CA LEU A 60 -5.25 -19.82 -7.12
C LEU A 60 -6.69 -19.81 -6.56
N LEU A 61 -7.61 -19.25 -7.36
CA LEU A 61 -9.03 -19.17 -7.05
C LEU A 61 -9.86 -19.89 -8.12
N ASP A 62 -10.97 -20.47 -7.70
CA ASP A 62 -12.03 -20.95 -8.58
C ASP A 62 -13.10 -19.85 -8.71
N LEU A 63 -13.16 -19.19 -9.86
CA LEU A 63 -14.13 -18.14 -10.17
C LEU A 63 -15.29 -18.74 -10.99
N GLU A 64 -16.47 -18.78 -10.40
CA GLU A 64 -17.71 -19.23 -11.05
C GLU A 64 -18.36 -18.04 -11.76
N VAL A 65 -18.36 -18.04 -13.08
CA VAL A 65 -19.02 -17.02 -13.92
C VAL A 65 -20.18 -17.66 -14.64
N GLY A 66 -21.41 -17.44 -14.15
CA GLY A 66 -22.57 -18.16 -14.66
C GLY A 66 -22.50 -19.66 -14.38
N GLU A 67 -22.37 -20.47 -15.44
CA GLU A 67 -22.24 -21.93 -15.36
C GLU A 67 -20.80 -22.42 -15.50
N GLU A 68 -19.86 -21.52 -15.84
CA GLU A 68 -18.46 -21.86 -16.08
C GLU A 68 -17.61 -21.59 -14.85
N VAL A 69 -16.66 -22.49 -14.57
CA VAL A 69 -15.66 -22.32 -13.50
C VAL A 69 -14.30 -22.09 -14.14
N HIS A 70 -13.68 -20.97 -13.81
CA HIS A 70 -12.36 -20.59 -14.29
C HIS A 70 -11.35 -20.61 -13.14
N LYS A 71 -10.17 -21.18 -13.39
CA LYS A 71 -9.02 -21.04 -12.49
C LYS A 71 -8.35 -19.71 -12.76
N VAL A 72 -8.28 -18.87 -11.72
CA VAL A 72 -7.81 -17.50 -11.85
C VAL A 72 -6.84 -17.13 -10.72
N LEU A 73 -5.99 -16.17 -11.02
CA LEU A 73 -5.21 -15.42 -10.03
C LEU A 73 -5.76 -14.01 -9.91
N VAL A 74 -5.58 -13.41 -8.75
CA VAL A 74 -5.86 -11.99 -8.56
C VAL A 74 -4.65 -11.19 -9.00
N ARG A 75 -4.77 -10.47 -10.13
CA ARG A 75 -3.67 -9.66 -10.66
C ARG A 75 -3.55 -8.31 -9.98
N GLU A 76 -4.71 -7.68 -9.72
CA GLU A 76 -4.76 -6.38 -9.06
C GLU A 76 -6.02 -6.25 -8.19
N MET A 77 -5.86 -5.68 -7.01
CA MET A 77 -6.96 -5.31 -6.11
C MET A 77 -6.90 -3.83 -5.79
N GLN A 78 -7.82 -3.06 -6.33
CA GLN A 78 -7.96 -1.65 -6.00
C GLN A 78 -8.80 -1.47 -4.74
N ARG A 79 -8.26 -0.79 -3.74
CA ARG A 79 -8.94 -0.48 -2.49
C ARG A 79 -9.11 1.04 -2.32
N ASP A 80 -10.22 1.42 -1.71
CA ASP A 80 -10.41 2.80 -1.27
C ASP A 80 -9.51 3.09 -0.06
N VAL A 81 -8.68 4.13 -0.15
CA VAL A 81 -7.68 4.45 0.86
C VAL A 81 -8.32 4.81 2.21
N ILE A 82 -9.49 5.48 2.18
CA ILE A 82 -10.17 5.97 3.38
C ILE A 82 -11.07 4.89 3.98
N ARG A 83 -11.91 4.26 3.16
CA ARG A 83 -12.90 3.26 3.61
C ARG A 83 -12.35 1.84 3.64
N ARG A 84 -11.21 1.60 3.00
CA ARG A 84 -10.61 0.28 2.80
C ARG A 84 -11.52 -0.72 2.07
N ASP A 85 -12.56 -0.23 1.40
CA ASP A 85 -13.45 -1.05 0.58
C ASP A 85 -12.80 -1.41 -0.74
N LEU A 86 -13.07 -2.62 -1.24
CA LEU A 86 -12.65 -3.03 -2.58
C LEU A 86 -13.39 -2.19 -3.63
N ARG A 87 -12.66 -1.60 -4.56
CA ARG A 87 -13.18 -0.78 -5.67
C ARG A 87 -13.20 -1.51 -6.99
N HIS A 88 -12.20 -2.34 -7.23
CA HIS A 88 -12.05 -3.14 -8.44
C HIS A 88 -11.16 -4.34 -8.17
N VAL A 89 -11.38 -5.43 -8.88
CA VAL A 89 -10.52 -6.61 -8.85
C VAL A 89 -10.34 -7.13 -10.28
N ASP A 90 -9.07 -7.41 -10.60
CA ASP A 90 -8.66 -7.96 -11.89
C ASP A 90 -8.30 -9.42 -11.70
N PHE A 91 -9.01 -10.29 -12.44
CA PHE A 91 -8.78 -11.73 -12.44
C PHE A 91 -8.09 -12.17 -13.73
N LEU A 92 -6.94 -12.79 -13.58
CA LEU A 92 -6.19 -13.39 -14.67
C LEU A 92 -6.50 -14.89 -14.75
N LYS A 93 -7.21 -15.32 -15.80
CA LYS A 93 -7.37 -16.76 -16.08
C LYS A 93 -6.02 -17.35 -16.48
N VAL A 94 -5.64 -18.41 -15.81
CA VAL A 94 -4.38 -19.10 -16.05
C VAL A 94 -4.60 -20.46 -16.69
N ALA A 95 -3.66 -20.85 -17.55
CA ALA A 95 -3.54 -22.22 -18.03
C ALA A 95 -2.56 -22.96 -17.13
N MET A 96 -2.91 -24.17 -16.70
CA MET A 96 -2.09 -24.92 -15.73
C MET A 96 -0.72 -25.37 -16.29
N ASP A 97 -0.59 -25.34 -17.62
CA ASP A 97 0.60 -25.82 -18.34
C ASP A 97 1.59 -24.68 -18.68
N VAL A 98 1.27 -23.45 -18.35
CA VAL A 98 2.07 -22.28 -18.72
C VAL A 98 2.62 -21.63 -17.45
N ALA A 99 3.95 -21.42 -17.40
CA ALA A 99 4.57 -20.68 -16.33
C ALA A 99 4.12 -19.22 -16.33
N ILE A 100 3.83 -18.70 -15.18
CA ILE A 100 3.36 -17.33 -14.97
C ILE A 100 4.31 -16.57 -14.05
N ARG A 101 4.33 -15.25 -14.23
CA ARG A 101 5.09 -14.34 -13.37
C ARG A 101 4.13 -13.65 -12.44
N THR A 102 4.43 -13.73 -11.17
CA THR A 102 3.62 -13.09 -10.12
C THR A 102 4.47 -12.67 -8.94
N GLU A 103 3.94 -11.77 -8.15
CA GLU A 103 4.52 -11.31 -6.90
C GLU A 103 4.01 -12.19 -5.77
N VAL A 104 4.92 -12.69 -4.95
CA VAL A 104 4.62 -13.51 -3.77
C VAL A 104 4.99 -12.72 -2.52
N PRO A 105 4.05 -12.51 -1.59
CA PRO A 105 4.34 -11.79 -0.37
C PRO A 105 5.29 -12.57 0.54
N VAL A 106 6.19 -11.83 1.20
CA VAL A 106 7.12 -12.34 2.20
C VAL A 106 6.53 -12.12 3.58
N GLU A 107 6.36 -13.19 4.34
CA GLU A 107 5.90 -13.14 5.73
C GLU A 107 7.09 -13.37 6.66
N LEU A 108 7.41 -12.35 7.47
CA LEU A 108 8.46 -12.42 8.47
C LEU A 108 7.92 -13.15 9.70
N VAL A 109 8.51 -14.31 10.03
CA VAL A 109 8.06 -15.17 11.12
C VAL A 109 9.11 -15.21 12.25
N GLY A 110 8.63 -15.19 13.50
CA GLY A 110 9.50 -15.23 14.67
C GLY A 110 9.96 -13.85 15.12
N GLU A 111 10.96 -13.85 15.99
CA GLU A 111 11.54 -12.62 16.55
C GLU A 111 13.05 -12.64 16.38
N ALA A 112 13.61 -11.54 15.92
CA ALA A 112 15.04 -11.39 15.76
C ALA A 112 15.73 -11.26 17.14
N PRO A 113 16.68 -12.15 17.49
CA PRO A 113 17.44 -12.04 18.74
C PRO A 113 18.20 -10.72 18.86
N ALA A 114 18.68 -10.17 17.75
CA ALA A 114 19.36 -8.89 17.71
C ALA A 114 18.47 -7.71 18.17
N VAL A 115 17.18 -7.75 17.87
CA VAL A 115 16.21 -6.75 18.34
C VAL A 115 16.01 -6.88 19.85
N LYS A 116 15.80 -8.12 20.36
CA LYS A 116 15.53 -8.34 21.79
C LYS A 116 16.74 -8.14 22.71
N MET A 117 17.92 -8.60 22.28
CA MET A 117 19.10 -8.61 23.15
C MET A 117 19.98 -7.38 22.99
N LEU A 118 20.04 -6.82 21.81
CA LEU A 118 20.96 -5.72 21.47
C LEU A 118 20.24 -4.40 21.23
N GLY A 119 18.91 -4.35 21.34
CA GLY A 119 18.13 -3.12 21.12
C GLY A 119 18.16 -2.64 19.67
N GLY A 120 18.40 -3.53 18.71
CA GLY A 120 18.33 -3.21 17.29
C GLY A 120 16.90 -2.97 16.82
N VAL A 121 16.74 -2.31 15.69
CA VAL A 121 15.48 -2.12 14.99
C VAL A 121 15.46 -2.98 13.73
N LEU A 122 14.41 -3.80 13.58
CA LEU A 122 14.18 -4.55 12.36
C LEU A 122 13.62 -3.64 11.28
N VAL A 123 14.27 -3.62 10.13
CA VAL A 123 13.81 -2.90 8.94
C VAL A 123 13.50 -3.92 7.85
N SER A 124 12.26 -3.95 7.37
CA SER A 124 11.88 -4.70 6.17
C SER A 124 12.28 -3.92 4.93
N GLY A 125 12.91 -4.58 3.98
CA GLY A 125 13.27 -4.02 2.68
C GLY A 125 12.24 -4.39 1.63
N LEU A 126 12.12 -5.69 1.32
CA LEU A 126 11.16 -6.23 0.36
C LEU A 126 10.00 -6.89 1.09
N ASP A 127 8.79 -6.48 0.75
CA ASP A 127 7.56 -7.10 1.24
C ASP A 127 7.04 -8.17 0.27
N GLU A 128 7.46 -8.12 -1.01
CA GLU A 128 7.05 -9.03 -2.09
C GLU A 128 8.25 -9.38 -2.97
N ILE A 129 8.25 -10.59 -3.53
CA ILE A 129 9.27 -11.07 -4.48
C ILE A 129 8.62 -11.53 -5.78
N GLU A 130 9.24 -11.21 -6.92
CA GLU A 130 8.79 -11.65 -8.23
C GLU A 130 9.32 -13.05 -8.53
N VAL A 131 8.39 -13.95 -8.85
CA VAL A 131 8.69 -15.34 -9.17
C VAL A 131 8.03 -15.79 -10.47
N GLU A 132 8.65 -16.76 -11.16
CA GLU A 132 8.11 -17.43 -12.31
C GLU A 132 7.95 -18.91 -11.98
N ALA A 133 6.73 -19.42 -11.99
CA ALA A 133 6.42 -20.81 -11.69
C ALA A 133 5.16 -21.28 -12.43
N LEU A 134 4.92 -22.59 -12.43
CA LEU A 134 3.62 -23.12 -12.84
C LEU A 134 2.58 -22.79 -11.76
N PRO A 135 1.29 -22.58 -12.15
CA PRO A 135 0.24 -22.29 -11.19
C PRO A 135 0.09 -23.32 -10.07
N SER A 136 0.48 -24.58 -10.33
CA SER A 136 0.42 -25.65 -9.32
C SER A 136 1.53 -25.58 -8.28
N ASP A 137 2.67 -24.99 -8.63
CA ASP A 137 3.89 -24.98 -7.82
C ASP A 137 4.09 -23.63 -7.11
N LEU A 138 3.15 -22.71 -7.35
CA LEU A 138 3.21 -21.36 -6.81
C LEU A 138 2.88 -21.37 -5.32
N PRO A 139 3.76 -20.88 -4.44
CA PRO A 139 3.47 -20.72 -3.02
C PRO A 139 2.59 -19.49 -2.77
N ASP A 140 1.61 -19.59 -1.88
CA ASP A 140 0.74 -18.47 -1.50
C ASP A 140 1.52 -17.35 -0.79
N ARG A 141 2.55 -17.72 -0.04
CA ARG A 141 3.45 -16.81 0.71
C ARG A 141 4.80 -17.47 0.96
N VAL A 142 5.80 -16.67 1.21
CA VAL A 142 7.14 -17.11 1.59
C VAL A 142 7.41 -16.73 3.03
N SER A 143 7.61 -17.72 3.90
CA SER A 143 7.91 -17.47 5.32
C SER A 143 9.42 -17.36 5.52
N VAL A 144 9.86 -16.29 6.15
CA VAL A 144 11.25 -15.99 6.47
C VAL A 144 11.44 -15.97 7.97
N ASP A 145 12.32 -16.85 8.49
CA ASP A 145 12.59 -16.93 9.91
C ASP A 145 13.58 -15.84 10.36
N LEU A 146 13.13 -14.94 11.22
CA LEU A 146 13.93 -13.88 11.80
C LEU A 146 14.93 -14.34 12.87
N SER A 147 14.85 -15.58 13.33
CA SER A 147 15.77 -16.12 14.36
C SER A 147 17.22 -16.22 13.90
N VAL A 148 17.47 -16.12 12.60
CA VAL A 148 18.79 -16.05 11.97
C VAL A 148 19.51 -14.73 12.28
N LEU A 149 18.78 -13.62 12.48
CA LEU A 149 19.31 -12.28 12.74
C LEU A 149 19.78 -12.16 14.21
N LYS A 150 21.04 -12.52 14.46
CA LYS A 150 21.63 -12.55 15.81
C LYS A 150 22.41 -11.30 16.18
N LYS A 151 22.91 -10.58 15.19
CA LYS A 151 23.74 -9.40 15.37
C LYS A 151 23.09 -8.20 14.69
N ILE A 152 23.51 -7.02 15.11
CA ILE A 152 23.23 -5.81 14.41
C ILE A 152 24.01 -5.85 13.08
N ASP A 153 23.45 -5.28 12.04
CA ASP A 153 23.86 -5.34 10.64
C ASP A 153 23.71 -6.72 9.96
N ASP A 154 23.16 -7.74 10.65
CA ASP A 154 22.74 -8.96 9.97
C ASP A 154 21.57 -8.65 9.02
N ALA A 155 21.65 -9.24 7.82
CA ALA A 155 20.64 -9.09 6.78
C ALA A 155 20.26 -10.45 6.18
N ILE A 156 18.98 -10.59 5.84
CA ILE A 156 18.46 -11.73 5.07
C ILE A 156 18.25 -11.24 3.65
N THR A 157 18.80 -11.96 2.68
CA THR A 157 18.71 -11.63 1.26
C THR A 157 17.83 -12.63 0.51
N VAL A 158 17.43 -12.28 -0.71
CA VAL A 158 16.58 -13.12 -1.56
C VAL A 158 17.22 -14.51 -1.82
N ARG A 159 18.56 -14.60 -1.87
CA ARG A 159 19.28 -15.88 -2.03
C ARG A 159 19.11 -16.86 -0.87
N ASP A 160 18.78 -16.36 0.33
CA ASP A 160 18.64 -17.16 1.54
C ASP A 160 17.24 -17.79 1.65
N LEU A 161 16.35 -17.47 0.68
CA LEU A 161 15.01 -18.01 0.63
C LEU A 161 14.96 -19.41 0.05
N PHE A 162 14.15 -20.25 0.66
CA PHE A 162 13.83 -21.56 0.13
C PHE A 162 12.39 -21.57 -0.39
N LEU A 163 12.23 -21.55 -1.71
CA LEU A 163 10.93 -21.43 -2.40
C LEU A 163 10.39 -22.77 -2.94
N GLY A 164 11.15 -23.86 -2.78
CA GLY A 164 10.77 -25.17 -3.30
C GLY A 164 11.24 -25.42 -4.73
N GLU A 165 10.99 -26.65 -5.20
CA GLU A 165 11.33 -27.07 -6.57
C GLU A 165 10.29 -26.51 -7.55
N GLY A 166 10.75 -26.02 -8.71
CA GLY A 166 9.87 -25.49 -9.76
C GLY A 166 9.60 -23.98 -9.74
N VAL A 167 10.05 -23.26 -8.71
CA VAL A 167 9.92 -21.80 -8.60
C VAL A 167 11.22 -21.11 -8.99
N LYS A 168 11.18 -20.23 -9.99
CA LYS A 168 12.31 -19.42 -10.42
C LYS A 168 12.14 -18.00 -9.91
N VAL A 169 13.07 -17.52 -9.10
CA VAL A 169 13.10 -16.14 -8.62
C VAL A 169 13.61 -15.23 -9.72
N LEU A 170 12.90 -14.14 -9.96
CA LEU A 170 13.26 -13.09 -10.93
C LEU A 170 13.87 -11.87 -10.23
N THR A 171 13.50 -11.62 -8.97
CA THR A 171 14.08 -10.58 -8.11
C THR A 171 15.58 -10.79 -7.94
N GLU A 172 16.33 -9.72 -7.83
CA GLU A 172 17.79 -9.79 -7.72
C GLU A 172 18.21 -10.52 -6.43
N PRO A 173 19.11 -11.53 -6.51
CA PRO A 173 19.50 -12.33 -5.34
C PRO A 173 20.20 -11.55 -4.23
N SER A 174 20.74 -10.37 -4.54
CA SER A 174 21.42 -9.48 -3.59
C SER A 174 20.48 -8.54 -2.83
N GLU A 175 19.21 -8.48 -3.23
CA GLU A 175 18.24 -7.62 -2.55
C GLU A 175 17.97 -8.10 -1.14
N VAL A 176 17.81 -7.12 -0.22
CA VAL A 176 17.63 -7.35 1.21
C VAL A 176 16.13 -7.39 1.52
N ILE A 177 15.71 -8.49 2.16
CA ILE A 177 14.34 -8.70 2.63
C ILE A 177 14.14 -8.07 4.01
N ALA A 178 15.08 -8.35 4.92
CA ALA A 178 15.05 -7.80 6.27
C ALA A 178 16.47 -7.64 6.80
N HIS A 179 16.71 -6.58 7.53
CA HIS A 179 17.98 -6.36 8.23
C HIS A 179 17.75 -5.67 9.58
N VAL A 180 18.73 -5.78 10.47
CA VAL A 180 18.68 -5.14 11.78
C VAL A 180 19.70 -4.02 11.82
N ILE A 181 19.23 -2.82 12.18
CA ILE A 181 20.08 -1.63 12.36
C ILE A 181 20.11 -1.20 13.81
N TYR A 182 21.11 -0.40 14.19
CA TYR A 182 21.08 0.30 15.45
C TYR A 182 19.93 1.30 15.47
N GLN A 183 19.20 1.33 16.58
CA GLN A 183 18.38 2.49 16.87
C GLN A 183 19.36 3.63 17.18
N ALA A 184 19.49 4.59 16.26
CA ALA A 184 20.14 5.85 16.61
C ALA A 184 19.33 6.44 17.78
N ALA A 185 19.89 6.44 18.98
CA ALA A 185 19.32 7.23 20.05
C ALA A 185 19.28 8.66 19.51
N GLU A 186 18.09 9.23 19.35
CA GLU A 186 17.94 10.68 19.33
C GLU A 186 18.64 11.13 20.61
N GLU A 187 19.86 11.66 20.47
CA GLU A 187 20.41 12.54 21.48
C GLU A 187 19.37 13.65 21.66
N VAL A 188 18.53 13.48 22.66
CA VAL A 188 17.85 14.61 23.26
C VAL A 188 18.99 15.52 23.68
N GLU A 189 19.31 16.51 22.87
CA GLU A 189 20.05 17.67 23.33
C GLU A 189 19.26 18.20 24.52
N GLU A 190 19.59 17.72 25.71
CA GLU A 190 19.37 18.49 26.93
C GLU A 190 20.06 19.83 26.67
N VAL A 191 19.24 20.77 26.23
CA VAL A 191 19.56 22.17 26.36
C VAL A 191 19.74 22.36 27.88
N VAL A 192 20.97 22.22 28.31
CA VAL A 192 21.40 22.66 29.62
C VAL A 192 21.20 24.18 29.59
N GLU A 193 20.05 24.64 30.08
CA GLU A 193 19.89 25.99 30.56
C GLU A 193 20.92 26.21 31.64
N ALA A 194 22.08 26.69 31.21
CA ALA A 194 23.03 27.29 32.14
C ALA A 194 22.34 28.50 32.73
N VAL A 195 21.86 28.31 33.92
CA VAL A 195 21.51 29.36 34.88
C VAL A 195 22.69 30.32 34.99
N VAL A 196 22.58 31.46 34.35
CA VAL A 196 23.38 32.61 34.74
C VAL A 196 22.51 33.45 35.67
N VAL A 197 22.82 33.29 36.92
CA VAL A 197 22.35 34.10 38.00
C VAL A 197 23.04 35.47 37.91
N GLU A 198 22.20 36.52 38.04
CA GLU A 198 22.49 37.78 38.74
C GLU A 198 23.36 38.83 38.06
N ALA A 199 22.73 39.86 37.63
CA ALA A 199 23.00 41.23 38.00
C ALA A 199 21.84 42.15 37.64
N GLU A 200 21.11 42.59 38.66
CA GLU A 200 20.25 43.79 38.70
C GLU A 200 21.09 45.05 38.61
N PRO A 201 20.47 46.21 38.68
CA PRO A 201 19.70 46.95 37.66
C PRO A 201 20.30 48.34 37.43
N GLU A 202 19.96 49.02 36.35
CA GLU A 202 19.88 50.51 36.43
C GLU A 202 18.84 51.09 35.49
N VAL A 203 17.93 51.75 36.13
CA VAL A 203 16.92 52.63 35.66
C VAL A 203 17.53 53.83 34.97
N ILE A 204 17.13 54.13 33.74
CA ILE A 204 17.09 55.51 33.27
C ILE A 204 15.81 55.74 32.50
N GLU A 205 14.92 56.44 33.19
CA GLU A 205 13.79 57.19 32.74
C GLU A 205 14.26 58.39 31.92
N ARG A 206 13.66 58.64 30.75
CA ARG A 206 13.32 59.96 30.21
C ARG A 206 12.88 59.86 28.78
N ALA A 207 11.76 60.22 28.60
CA ALA A 207 10.96 61.41 28.21
C ALA A 207 10.44 61.20 26.79
N ARG A 208 9.14 61.04 26.61
CA ARG A 208 8.13 62.06 26.43
C ARG A 208 8.40 62.98 25.26
N ARG A 209 7.58 62.88 24.25
CA ARG A 209 6.75 63.92 23.59
C ARG A 209 6.28 63.44 22.23
N GLU A 210 4.98 63.30 22.10
CA GLU A 210 4.08 64.26 21.45
C GLU A 210 4.46 64.49 19.99
N GLU A 211 3.60 64.22 19.10
CA GLU A 211 2.45 64.94 18.54
C GLU A 211 1.84 64.07 17.44
N GLU A 212 0.56 63.67 17.49
CA GLU A 212 -0.55 64.47 16.95
C GLU A 212 -0.42 64.68 15.44
N GLU A 213 -1.24 64.12 14.65
CA GLU A 213 -2.50 64.59 14.08
C GLU A 213 -2.98 63.63 12.95
N ALA A 214 -4.25 63.31 13.02
CA ALA A 214 -5.08 62.91 11.90
C ALA A 214 -5.54 64.20 11.18
N PRO A 215 -6.40 64.22 10.18
CA PRO A 215 -7.01 63.19 9.32
C PRO A 215 -7.02 63.63 7.82
N GLY A 216 -7.56 62.81 6.97
CA GLY A 216 -7.78 63.20 5.58
C GLY A 216 -8.57 62.17 4.77
N GLU A 217 -9.79 62.42 4.68
CA GLU A 217 -10.87 61.96 3.83
C GLU A 217 -10.54 61.96 2.34
N GLY A 218 -11.26 61.16 1.60
CA GLY A 218 -11.46 61.25 0.14
C GLY A 218 -11.69 59.86 -0.48
N GLU A 219 -12.87 59.32 -0.49
CA GLU A 219 -14.00 59.52 -1.41
C GLU A 219 -13.68 59.30 -2.89
N GLY A 220 -14.47 58.44 -3.50
CA GLY A 220 -14.73 58.40 -4.94
C GLY A 220 -14.15 57.14 -5.61
N GLU A 221 -14.79 56.35 -6.29
CA GLU A 221 -16.04 56.35 -7.05
C GLU A 221 -16.08 55.06 -7.86
N LYS A 222 -17.16 54.39 -7.89
CA LYS A 222 -17.52 53.43 -8.94
C LYS A 222 -17.86 54.21 -10.21
N PRO A 223 -17.68 53.66 -11.42
CA PRO A 223 -18.81 53.00 -12.04
C PRO A 223 -18.44 51.81 -12.95
N SER A 224 -19.18 50.76 -12.95
CA SER A 224 -20.27 50.30 -13.80
C SER A 224 -20.03 50.22 -15.31
N ARG A 225 -20.50 49.10 -15.86
CA ARG A 225 -21.05 48.84 -17.18
C ARG A 225 -20.06 48.33 -18.27
N SER A 226 -20.48 47.29 -18.74
CA SER A 226 -21.28 46.78 -19.89
C SER A 226 -20.29 46.24 -20.95
N GLY A 227 -20.51 45.21 -21.59
CA GLY A 227 -21.62 44.61 -22.25
C GLY A 227 -21.11 43.86 -23.45
N ALA A 228 -21.94 42.96 -23.88
CA ALA A 228 -22.07 42.45 -25.27
C ALA A 228 -20.99 41.50 -25.77
N GLU A 229 -21.35 40.22 -25.93
CA GLU A 229 -22.09 39.68 -27.07
C GLU A 229 -21.19 39.34 -28.29
N ASN A 230 -21.38 38.16 -28.72
CA ASN A 230 -21.25 37.61 -30.06
C ASN A 230 -20.06 36.68 -30.36
N ARG A 231 -20.30 35.49 -30.48
CA ARG A 231 -20.55 34.52 -31.54
C ARG A 231 -20.27 33.09 -31.08
#